data_400c02bb87efdfeaa5074ee214ecbcc5
#
_entry.id   400c02bb87efdfeaa5074ee214ecbcc5
#
_cell.length_a   1.000
_cell.length_b   1.000
_cell.length_c   1.000
_cell.angle_alpha   90.00
_cell.angle_beta   90.00
_cell.angle_gamma   90.00
#
_symmetry.space_group_name_H-M   'P 1'
#
loop_
_entity.id
_entity.type
_entity.pdbx_description
1 polymer ?
#
loop_
_entity_poly.entity_id
_entity_poly.type
_entity_poly.pdbx_seq_one_letter_code
_entity_poly.pdbx_strand_id
1 'polypeptide(L)' 'MKATPLEMSLLFDFYGETLTEKQRELFDLYYNEDLSLSEIAEHAGITRQGVRDSIKRAEHALHEMEDKLGLGARYG' A
#
# COMPACT_ATOMS: atom_id res chain seq x y z
N MET A 1 2.83 9.46 -9.76
CA MET A 1 2.89 10.19 -8.49
C MET A 1 2.16 9.38 -7.41
N LYS A 2 2.72 9.34 -6.21
CA LYS A 2 2.12 8.61 -5.12
C LYS A 2 0.83 9.29 -4.65
N ALA A 3 -0.14 8.52 -4.19
CA ALA A 3 -1.28 9.05 -3.47
C ALA A 3 -0.75 9.79 -2.24
N THR A 4 -1.59 10.61 -1.61
CA THR A 4 -1.17 11.36 -0.42
C THR A 4 -0.62 10.39 0.62
N PRO A 5 0.65 10.51 1.03
CA PRO A 5 1.25 9.57 1.98
C PRO A 5 0.45 9.46 3.28
N LEU A 6 -0.08 10.58 3.76
CA LEU A 6 -0.88 10.58 4.98
C LEU A 6 -2.16 9.76 4.82
N GLU A 7 -2.85 9.92 3.69
CA GLU A 7 -4.06 9.17 3.41
C GLU A 7 -3.79 7.66 3.34
N MET A 8 -2.77 7.27 2.60
CA MET A 8 -2.44 5.86 2.44
C MET A 8 -1.92 5.27 3.75
N SER A 9 -1.17 6.04 4.51
CA SER A 9 -0.68 5.60 5.81
C SER A 9 -1.83 5.32 6.76
N LEU A 10 -2.85 6.19 6.75
CA LEU A 10 -4.04 6.04 7.58
C LEU A 10 -4.83 4.79 7.19
N LEU A 11 -5.03 4.57 5.90
CA LEU A 11 -5.73 3.38 5.42
C LEU A 11 -4.95 2.11 5.78
N PHE A 12 -3.65 2.16 5.68
CA PHE A 12 -2.80 1.03 6.05
C PHE A 12 -2.92 0.72 7.54
N ASP A 13 -2.98 1.74 8.38
CA ASP A 13 -3.14 1.54 9.82
C ASP A 13 -4.47 0.84 10.15
N PHE A 14 -5.55 1.22 9.46
CA PHE A 14 -6.85 0.61 9.72
C PHE A 14 -7.02 -0.76 9.07
N TYR A 15 -6.51 -0.93 7.87
CA TYR A 15 -6.85 -2.10 7.04
C TYR A 15 -5.66 -2.93 6.60
N GLY A 16 -4.45 -2.58 7.03
CA GLY A 16 -3.25 -3.26 6.56
C GLY A 16 -3.25 -4.76 6.78
N GLU A 17 -3.91 -5.22 7.84
CA GLU A 17 -3.96 -6.65 8.14
C GLU A 17 -4.79 -7.45 7.15
N THR A 18 -5.60 -6.77 6.32
CA THR A 18 -6.35 -7.46 5.27
C THR A 18 -5.48 -7.77 4.06
N LEU A 19 -4.30 -7.17 3.99
CA LEU A 19 -3.35 -7.42 2.91
C LEU A 19 -2.54 -8.67 3.17
N THR A 20 -2.06 -9.30 2.09
CA THR A 20 -1.12 -10.41 2.25
C THR A 20 0.18 -9.87 2.84
N GLU A 21 0.96 -10.75 3.43
CA GLU A 21 2.26 -10.36 4.00
C GLU A 21 3.14 -9.70 2.95
N LYS A 22 3.16 -10.24 1.75
CA LYS A 22 3.95 -9.69 0.66
C LYS A 22 3.47 -8.30 0.25
N GLN A 23 2.17 -8.11 0.15
CA GLN A 23 1.61 -6.80 -0.19
C GLN A 23 1.94 -5.76 0.88
N ARG A 24 1.85 -6.16 2.14
CA ARG A 24 2.18 -5.27 3.25
C ARG A 24 3.63 -4.85 3.20
N GLU A 25 4.53 -5.79 2.94
CA GLU A 25 5.95 -5.50 2.86
C GLU A 25 6.26 -4.51 1.73
N LEU A 26 5.74 -4.77 0.54
CA LEU A 26 5.99 -3.89 -0.61
C LEU A 26 5.37 -2.51 -0.40
N PHE A 27 4.19 -2.47 0.17
CA PHE A 27 3.51 -1.22 0.47
C PHE A 27 4.31 -0.39 1.47
N ASP A 28 4.82 -1.03 2.51
CA ASP A 28 5.64 -0.40 3.53
C ASP A 28 6.91 0.21 2.94
N LEU A 29 7.58 -0.55 2.09
CA LEU A 29 8.81 -0.06 1.43
C LEU A 29 8.53 1.15 0.55
N TYR A 30 7.39 1.16 -0.11
CA TYR A 30 7.05 2.23 -1.03
C TYR A 30 6.59 3.51 -0.31
N TYR A 31 5.73 3.39 0.67
CA TYR A 31 5.12 4.54 1.33
C TYR A 31 5.86 5.00 2.59
N ASN A 32 6.36 4.09 3.38
CA ASN A 32 7.03 4.44 4.64
C ASN A 32 8.53 4.62 4.48
N GLU A 33 9.17 3.77 3.67
CA GLU A 33 10.60 3.84 3.43
C GLU A 33 10.94 4.70 2.21
N ASP A 34 9.93 5.12 1.48
CA ASP A 34 10.06 6.00 0.32
C ASP A 34 10.99 5.47 -0.77
N LEU A 35 11.03 4.16 -0.95
CA LEU A 35 11.84 3.55 -1.99
C LEU A 35 11.14 3.64 -3.35
N SER A 36 11.96 3.70 -4.41
CA SER A 36 11.42 3.68 -5.76
C SER A 36 10.98 2.25 -6.14
N LEU A 37 10.17 2.15 -7.18
CA LEU A 37 9.76 0.83 -7.67
C LEU A 37 10.95 -0.03 -8.06
N SER A 38 11.98 0.58 -8.66
CA SER A 38 13.19 -0.15 -9.04
C SER A 38 13.94 -0.68 -7.83
N GLU A 39 14.06 0.13 -6.80
CA GLU A 39 14.73 -0.28 -5.57
C GLU A 39 13.99 -1.42 -4.88
N ILE A 40 12.66 -1.33 -4.85
CA ILE A 40 11.82 -2.38 -4.25
C ILE A 40 11.93 -3.67 -5.07
N ALA A 41 11.91 -3.56 -6.39
CA ALA A 41 12.03 -4.72 -7.27
C ALA A 41 13.33 -5.47 -7.02
N GLU A 42 14.41 -4.73 -6.88
CA GLU A 42 15.72 -5.30 -6.58
C GLU A 42 15.73 -6.00 -5.22
N HIS A 43 15.16 -5.35 -4.22
CA HIS A 43 15.07 -5.91 -2.87
C HIS A 43 14.22 -7.17 -2.83
N ALA A 44 13.08 -7.16 -3.51
CA ALA A 44 12.12 -8.26 -3.47
C ALA A 44 12.44 -9.39 -4.47
N GLY A 45 13.34 -9.15 -5.40
CA GLY A 45 13.70 -10.15 -6.40
C GLY A 45 12.62 -10.39 -7.45
N ILE A 46 11.81 -9.36 -7.73
CA ILE A 46 10.77 -9.43 -8.75
C ILE A 46 10.92 -8.25 -9.72
N THR A 47 10.09 -8.20 -10.75
CA THR A 47 10.17 -7.13 -11.73
C THR A 47 9.56 -5.84 -11.18
N ARG A 48 9.98 -4.71 -11.76
CA ARG A 48 9.41 -3.41 -11.39
C ARG A 48 7.91 -3.37 -11.66
N GLN A 49 7.47 -3.98 -12.76
CA GLN A 49 6.05 -4.07 -13.08
C GLN A 49 5.30 -4.89 -12.03
N GLY A 50 5.91 -5.97 -11.55
CA GLY A 50 5.32 -6.80 -10.50
C GLY A 50 5.15 -6.03 -9.21
N VAL A 51 6.14 -5.20 -8.83
CA VAL A 51 6.04 -4.34 -7.65
C VAL A 51 4.88 -3.35 -7.82
N ARG A 52 4.82 -2.69 -8.97
CA ARG A 52 3.77 -1.71 -9.24
C ARG A 52 2.39 -2.33 -9.15
N ASP A 53 2.22 -3.51 -9.76
CA ASP A 53 0.93 -4.19 -9.73
C ASP A 53 0.53 -4.57 -8.32
N SER A 54 1.48 -5.05 -7.53
CA SER A 54 1.22 -5.45 -6.15
C SER A 54 0.80 -4.24 -5.30
N ILE A 55 1.49 -3.12 -5.45
CA ILE A 55 1.16 -1.91 -4.71
C ILE A 55 -0.22 -1.37 -5.12
N LYS A 56 -0.52 -1.40 -6.41
CA LYS A 56 -1.83 -0.94 -6.88
C LYS A 56 -2.96 -1.82 -6.36
N ARG A 57 -2.75 -3.12 -6.29
CA ARG A 57 -3.73 -4.03 -5.72
C ARG A 57 -3.93 -3.75 -4.24
N ALA A 58 -2.85 -3.46 -3.52
CA ALA A 58 -2.94 -3.12 -2.10
C ALA A 58 -3.71 -1.82 -1.92
N GLU A 59 -3.40 -0.80 -2.71
CA GLU A 59 -4.12 0.48 -2.66
C GLU A 59 -5.61 0.28 -2.90
N HIS A 60 -5.94 -0.51 -3.92
CA HIS A 60 -7.33 -0.79 -4.26
C HIS A 60 -8.04 -1.51 -3.12
N ALA A 61 -7.40 -2.51 -2.54
CA ALA A 61 -7.97 -3.26 -1.43
C ALA A 61 -8.24 -2.35 -0.23
N LEU A 62 -7.31 -1.46 0.10
CA LEU A 62 -7.49 -0.53 1.20
C LEU A 62 -8.64 0.44 0.96
N HIS A 63 -8.75 0.96 -0.26
CA HIS A 63 -9.85 1.85 -0.62
C HIS A 63 -11.21 1.13 -0.59
N GLU A 64 -11.25 -0.12 -1.04
CA GLU A 64 -12.48 -0.91 -0.98
C GLU A 64 -12.93 -1.13 0.45
N MET A 65 -11.99 -1.40 1.36
CA MET A 65 -12.34 -1.58 2.76
C MET A 65 -12.87 -0.29 3.36
N GLU A 66 -12.27 0.85 3.00
CA GLU A 66 -12.73 2.15 3.47
C GLU A 66 -14.14 2.44 2.95
N ASP A 67 -14.41 2.13 1.69
CA ASP A 67 -15.74 2.31 1.10
C ASP A 67 -16.81 1.50 1.83
N LYS A 68 -16.45 0.31 2.27
CA LYS A 68 -17.40 -0.57 2.96
C LYS A 68 -17.57 -0.23 4.43
N LEU A 69 -16.46 0.06 5.12
CA LEU A 69 -16.46 0.21 6.58
C LEU A 69 -16.45 1.67 7.03
N GLY A 70 -15.82 2.55 6.26
CA GLY A 70 -15.80 3.97 6.56
C GLY A 70 -15.08 4.36 7.84
N LEU A 71 -14.15 3.53 8.34
CA LEU A 71 -13.47 3.82 9.59
C LEU A 71 -12.58 5.06 9.51
N GLY A 72 -11.86 5.22 8.40
CA GLY A 72 -11.01 6.38 8.20
C GLY A 72 -11.82 7.66 8.12
N ALA A 73 -12.97 7.62 7.46
CA ALA A 73 -13.83 8.78 7.32
C ALA A 73 -14.42 9.22 8.66
N ARG A 74 -14.65 8.29 9.57
CA ARG A 74 -15.22 8.61 10.88
C ARG A 74 -14.22 9.35 11.77
N TYR A 75 -12.94 9.10 11.58
CA TYR A 75 -11.89 9.72 12.39
C TYR A 75 -11.13 10.79 11.63
N GLY A 76 -11.31 10.83 10.33
CA GLY A 76 -10.67 11.82 9.50
C GLY A 76 -11.55 13.00 9.28
#